data_67a359aa80abfa6a956e36b5221dd898
#
_entry.id   67a359aa80abfa6a956e36b5221dd898
#
_cell.length_a   1.000
_cell.length_b   1.000
_cell.length_c   1.000
_cell.angle_alpha   90.00
_cell.angle_beta   90.00
_cell.angle_gamma   90.00
#
_symmetry.space_group_name_H-M   'P 1'
#
loop_
_entity.id
_entity.type
_entity.pdbx_description
1 polymer ?
#
loop_
_entity_poly.entity_id
_entity_poly.type
_entity_poly.pdbx_seq_one_letter_code
_entity_poly.pdbx_strand_id
1 'polypeptide(L)'
;MFEDVYHNFQNYLRLYFVNNSYLHKVYKVTILTILFCFLLSKIIIAEDKGCFSYDCFDDREINVLIVYDSNYFTEKLIKGLLRKNFKIINEFYYSLFKINWKISSYQHFSFRNDINNISELHSFYRKDLKNILSNKDSEVLLSFIGHDVKGLGIAGTFSNIVMISNFKKLDITKSSIIIAHEFGHLFGAWHTQIDHDFMLFRGAHSFETSKESRAIIKLMRNYNFRSESIIENEKLLKRVSRVYKRHHARKEINPVSRLLTDKANELYENKNYTKASEILKKSISYYGKWGKTRMLLAKTYYELEKYNESFIELTRAVFFGAKPDLIFEKKLNAKFIELQKVDPDIINPFFSN
;
A
#
# COMPACT_ATOMS: atom_id res chain seq x y z
N MET A 1 11.50 -40.95 -19.68
CA MET A 1 10.26 -41.04 -18.86
C MET A 1 9.09 -40.21 -19.40
N PHE A 2 9.25 -38.94 -19.80
CA PHE A 2 8.14 -38.17 -20.41
C PHE A 2 7.88 -38.55 -21.87
N GLU A 3 8.90 -38.89 -22.64
CA GLU A 3 8.74 -39.32 -24.03
C GLU A 3 8.07 -40.70 -24.15
N ASP A 4 8.34 -41.61 -23.24
CA ASP A 4 7.74 -42.95 -23.21
C ASP A 4 6.25 -42.89 -22.86
N VAL A 5 5.84 -42.00 -21.99
CA VAL A 5 4.42 -41.77 -21.65
C VAL A 5 3.68 -41.18 -22.85
N TYR A 6 4.31 -40.27 -23.59
CA TYR A 6 3.73 -39.64 -24.75
C TYR A 6 3.56 -40.63 -25.90
N HIS A 7 4.54 -41.52 -26.13
CA HIS A 7 4.49 -42.55 -27.20
C HIS A 7 3.43 -43.62 -26.90
N ASN A 8 3.31 -44.06 -25.63
CA ASN A 8 2.28 -45.01 -25.23
C ASN A 8 0.88 -44.42 -25.29
N PHE A 9 0.72 -43.12 -24.98
CA PHE A 9 -0.56 -42.45 -25.14
C PHE A 9 -0.98 -42.29 -26.61
N GLN A 10 -0.04 -42.00 -27.49
CA GLN A 10 -0.31 -41.91 -28.93
C GLN A 10 -0.72 -43.28 -29.53
N ASN A 11 -0.10 -44.36 -29.10
CA ASN A 11 -0.45 -45.70 -29.55
C ASN A 11 -1.81 -46.17 -29.02
N TYR A 12 -2.15 -45.83 -27.78
CA TYR A 12 -3.48 -46.10 -27.21
C TYR A 12 -4.59 -45.35 -27.96
N LEU A 13 -4.36 -44.13 -28.35
CA LEU A 13 -5.31 -43.32 -29.11
C LEU A 13 -5.48 -43.81 -30.57
N ARG A 14 -4.42 -44.34 -31.20
CA ARG A 14 -4.51 -44.94 -32.55
C ARG A 14 -5.39 -46.18 -32.59
N LEU A 15 -5.34 -47.02 -31.57
CA LEU A 15 -6.15 -48.23 -31.48
C LEU A 15 -7.64 -47.97 -31.23
N TYR A 16 -8.00 -46.85 -30.63
CA TYR A 16 -9.40 -46.55 -30.29
C TYR A 16 -10.19 -45.81 -31.37
N PHE A 17 -9.54 -45.23 -32.42
CA PHE A 17 -10.17 -44.29 -33.34
C PHE A 17 -10.16 -44.71 -34.85
N VAL A 18 -10.06 -45.96 -35.14
CA VAL A 18 -9.91 -46.44 -36.56
C VAL A 18 -11.19 -46.31 -37.41
N ASN A 19 -12.38 -46.00 -36.86
CA ASN A 19 -13.61 -46.10 -37.68
C ASN A 19 -14.66 -44.97 -37.55
N ASN A 20 -14.29 -43.73 -37.26
CA ASN A 20 -15.33 -42.69 -37.25
C ASN A 20 -14.80 -41.31 -37.66
N SER A 21 -15.03 -40.91 -38.91
CA SER A 21 -14.55 -39.64 -39.49
C SER A 21 -15.04 -38.37 -38.74
N TYR A 22 -16.16 -38.47 -38.06
CA TYR A 22 -16.72 -37.37 -37.25
C TYR A 22 -15.96 -37.19 -35.94
N LEU A 23 -15.65 -38.27 -35.24
CA LEU A 23 -14.84 -38.28 -34.03
C LEU A 23 -13.42 -37.76 -34.27
N HIS A 24 -12.86 -38.03 -35.45
CA HIS A 24 -11.53 -37.55 -35.82
C HIS A 24 -11.49 -36.01 -36.01
N LYS A 25 -12.57 -35.42 -36.54
CA LYS A 25 -12.69 -33.95 -36.65
C LYS A 25 -12.85 -33.27 -35.27
N VAL A 26 -13.71 -33.82 -34.40
CA VAL A 26 -13.92 -33.32 -33.04
C VAL A 26 -12.61 -33.43 -32.24
N TYR A 27 -11.91 -34.55 -32.35
CA TYR A 27 -10.62 -34.77 -31.67
C TYR A 27 -9.53 -33.78 -32.12
N LYS A 28 -9.39 -33.50 -33.42
CA LYS A 28 -8.46 -32.49 -33.94
C LYS A 28 -8.77 -31.09 -33.40
N VAL A 29 -10.05 -30.71 -33.37
CA VAL A 29 -10.46 -29.41 -32.82
C VAL A 29 -10.15 -29.34 -31.33
N THR A 30 -10.44 -30.39 -30.57
CA THR A 30 -10.17 -30.42 -29.11
C THR A 30 -8.68 -30.36 -28.81
N ILE A 31 -7.83 -31.09 -29.53
CA ILE A 31 -6.37 -31.02 -29.37
C ILE A 31 -5.84 -29.64 -29.77
N LEU A 32 -6.30 -29.04 -30.86
CA LEU A 32 -5.91 -27.69 -31.25
C LEU A 32 -6.30 -26.65 -30.18
N THR A 33 -7.49 -26.82 -29.63
CA THR A 33 -7.97 -25.92 -28.55
C THR A 33 -7.13 -26.08 -27.28
N ILE A 34 -6.79 -27.30 -26.89
CA ILE A 34 -5.92 -27.57 -25.73
C ILE A 34 -4.51 -27.03 -25.98
N LEU A 35 -3.92 -27.24 -27.15
CA LEU A 35 -2.61 -26.70 -27.54
C LEU A 35 -2.63 -25.17 -27.59
N PHE A 36 -3.71 -24.59 -28.11
CA PHE A 36 -3.88 -23.13 -28.13
C PHE A 36 -4.04 -22.56 -26.74
N CYS A 37 -4.79 -23.21 -25.85
CA CYS A 37 -4.87 -22.84 -24.42
C CYS A 37 -3.52 -22.99 -23.71
N PHE A 38 -2.74 -24.03 -24.02
CA PHE A 38 -1.38 -24.21 -23.50
C PHE A 38 -0.39 -23.16 -24.03
N LEU A 39 -0.49 -22.78 -25.29
CA LEU A 39 0.31 -21.71 -25.90
C LEU A 39 -0.09 -20.34 -25.32
N LEU A 40 -1.39 -20.06 -25.18
CA LEU A 40 -1.87 -18.84 -24.54
C LEU A 40 -1.46 -18.78 -23.05
N SER A 41 -1.52 -19.89 -22.32
CA SER A 41 -1.04 -19.91 -20.93
C SER A 41 0.47 -19.68 -20.83
N LYS A 42 1.27 -20.18 -21.77
CA LYS A 42 2.71 -19.88 -21.85
C LYS A 42 2.98 -18.42 -22.25
N ILE A 43 2.19 -17.84 -23.13
CA ILE A 43 2.31 -16.42 -23.51
C ILE A 43 1.89 -15.53 -22.33
N ILE A 44 0.80 -15.86 -21.63
CA ILE A 44 0.36 -15.14 -20.43
C ILE A 44 1.38 -15.29 -19.29
N ILE A 45 2.01 -16.46 -19.13
CA ILE A 45 3.08 -16.70 -18.17
C ILE A 45 4.38 -16.01 -18.62
N ALA A 46 4.63 -15.84 -19.92
CA ALA A 46 5.79 -15.11 -20.42
C ALA A 46 5.64 -13.59 -20.30
N GLU A 47 4.42 -13.04 -20.41
CA GLU A 47 4.17 -11.64 -20.12
C GLU A 47 4.28 -11.30 -18.61
N ASP A 48 3.96 -12.26 -17.72
CA ASP A 48 4.15 -12.12 -16.28
C ASP A 48 5.59 -12.50 -15.81
N LYS A 49 6.42 -13.03 -16.72
CA LYS A 49 7.88 -13.18 -16.52
C LYS A 49 8.62 -11.86 -16.82
N GLY A 50 8.04 -10.74 -16.41
CA GLY A 50 8.78 -9.51 -16.18
C GLY A 50 9.94 -9.86 -15.25
N CYS A 51 11.13 -9.65 -15.72
CA CYS A 51 12.43 -9.93 -15.17
C CYS A 51 12.46 -10.08 -13.63
N PHE A 52 12.39 -11.31 -13.12
CA PHE A 52 12.55 -11.64 -11.71
C PHE A 52 14.02 -12.00 -11.36
N SER A 53 14.91 -12.05 -12.35
CA SER A 53 16.34 -12.28 -12.11
C SER A 53 17.01 -10.97 -11.70
N TYR A 54 17.99 -11.07 -10.82
CA TYR A 54 18.79 -9.95 -10.32
C TYR A 54 19.46 -9.14 -11.46
N ASP A 55 19.84 -9.80 -12.56
CA ASP A 55 20.61 -9.24 -13.67
C ASP A 55 19.80 -8.41 -14.66
N CYS A 56 18.47 -8.37 -14.49
CA CYS A 56 17.57 -7.68 -15.40
C CYS A 56 17.16 -6.27 -14.93
N PHE A 57 17.68 -5.79 -13.81
CA PHE A 57 17.33 -4.46 -13.33
C PHE A 57 18.44 -3.45 -13.64
N ASP A 58 18.08 -2.38 -14.32
CA ASP A 58 18.95 -1.20 -14.40
C ASP A 58 19.12 -0.59 -13.01
N ASP A 59 20.21 0.12 -12.77
CA ASP A 59 20.43 0.81 -11.52
C ASP A 59 19.39 1.93 -11.33
N ARG A 60 18.82 2.02 -10.15
CA ARG A 60 17.85 3.04 -9.77
C ARG A 60 18.46 3.96 -8.71
N GLU A 61 18.69 5.22 -9.04
CA GLU A 61 19.06 6.25 -8.08
C GLU A 61 17.82 7.01 -7.62
N ILE A 62 17.69 7.24 -6.30
CA ILE A 62 16.61 8.00 -5.68
C ILE A 62 17.22 9.16 -4.90
N ASN A 63 16.86 10.37 -5.29
CA ASN A 63 17.36 11.58 -4.66
C ASN A 63 16.58 11.89 -3.38
N VAL A 64 17.32 12.07 -2.26
CA VAL A 64 16.78 12.29 -0.92
C VAL A 64 17.13 13.70 -0.43
N LEU A 65 16.10 14.47 -0.10
CA LEU A 65 16.24 15.71 0.66
C LEU A 65 16.31 15.37 2.16
N ILE A 66 17.34 15.85 2.84
CA ILE A 66 17.45 15.75 4.28
C ILE A 66 16.90 17.02 4.92
N VAL A 67 15.88 16.88 5.78
CA VAL A 67 15.35 17.94 6.62
C VAL A 67 15.72 17.65 8.09
N TYR A 68 16.29 18.61 8.80
CA TYR A 68 16.75 18.38 10.17
C TYR A 68 16.35 19.51 11.10
N ASP A 69 16.08 19.17 12.34
CA ASP A 69 15.73 20.12 13.39
C ASP A 69 16.97 20.96 13.77
N SER A 70 16.96 22.24 13.37
CA SER A 70 18.06 23.17 13.61
C SER A 70 18.33 23.49 15.08
N ASN A 71 17.37 23.24 15.96
CA ASN A 71 17.54 23.42 17.41
C ASN A 71 18.43 22.34 18.03
N TYR A 72 18.56 21.18 17.34
CA TYR A 72 19.26 20.00 17.87
C TYR A 72 20.42 19.53 16.98
N PHE A 73 20.41 19.84 15.69
CA PHE A 73 21.42 19.38 14.74
C PHE A 73 22.05 20.56 14.01
N THR A 74 23.37 20.52 13.87
CA THR A 74 24.07 21.32 12.88
C THR A 74 24.18 20.51 11.59
N GLU A 75 24.30 21.19 10.45
CA GLU A 75 24.45 20.50 9.16
C GLU A 75 25.69 19.59 9.12
N LYS A 76 26.82 20.05 9.73
CA LYS A 76 28.04 19.24 9.84
C LYS A 76 27.82 17.95 10.61
N LEU A 77 27.06 18.02 11.72
CA LEU A 77 26.75 16.85 12.55
C LEU A 77 25.88 15.87 11.78
N ILE A 78 24.78 16.32 11.18
CA ILE A 78 23.86 15.43 10.46
C ILE A 78 24.53 14.80 9.22
N LYS A 79 25.36 15.54 8.49
CA LYS A 79 26.19 15.00 7.39
C LYS A 79 27.11 13.87 7.86
N GLY A 80 27.79 14.06 9.00
CA GLY A 80 28.70 13.07 9.57
C GLY A 80 27.97 11.78 9.96
N LEU A 81 26.82 11.89 10.59
CA LEU A 81 25.98 10.76 10.99
C LEU A 81 25.45 10.00 9.76
N LEU A 82 24.85 10.70 8.82
CA LEU A 82 24.20 10.09 7.66
C LEU A 82 25.15 9.44 6.66
N ARG A 83 26.38 9.92 6.55
CA ARG A 83 27.37 9.31 5.66
C ARG A 83 27.57 7.82 5.92
N LYS A 84 27.62 7.42 7.20
CA LYS A 84 27.79 6.02 7.59
C LYS A 84 26.49 5.23 7.40
N ASN A 85 25.34 5.82 7.79
CA ASN A 85 24.04 5.16 7.63
C ASN A 85 23.72 4.88 6.16
N PHE A 86 23.89 5.86 5.27
CA PHE A 86 23.60 5.70 3.85
C PHE A 86 24.52 4.69 3.17
N LYS A 87 25.78 4.52 3.64
CA LYS A 87 26.63 3.43 3.16
C LYS A 87 25.98 2.07 3.43
N ILE A 88 25.57 1.81 4.67
CA ILE A 88 24.95 0.53 5.08
C ILE A 88 23.61 0.32 4.36
N ILE A 89 22.78 1.36 4.28
CA ILE A 89 21.46 1.30 3.63
C ILE A 89 21.62 1.02 2.14
N ASN A 90 22.59 1.65 1.47
CA ASN A 90 22.86 1.43 0.06
C ASN A 90 23.39 0.02 -0.21
N GLU A 91 24.29 -0.50 0.62
CA GLU A 91 24.75 -1.89 0.50
C GLU A 91 23.56 -2.85 0.56
N PHE A 92 22.62 -2.64 1.48
CA PHE A 92 21.41 -3.45 1.61
C PHE A 92 20.49 -3.31 0.40
N TYR A 93 20.07 -2.08 0.05
CA TYR A 93 19.11 -1.85 -1.04
C TYR A 93 19.69 -2.17 -2.42
N TYR A 94 20.96 -1.87 -2.63
CA TYR A 94 21.61 -2.17 -3.90
C TYR A 94 21.79 -3.66 -4.13
N SER A 95 22.21 -4.40 -3.08
CA SER A 95 22.39 -5.85 -3.19
C SER A 95 21.11 -6.60 -3.54
N LEU A 96 19.95 -6.16 -3.08
CA LEU A 96 18.68 -6.86 -3.25
C LEU A 96 17.79 -6.29 -4.37
N PHE A 97 17.92 -4.99 -4.64
CA PHE A 97 16.95 -4.26 -5.45
C PHE A 97 17.59 -3.38 -6.52
N LYS A 98 18.90 -3.24 -6.58
CA LYS A 98 19.62 -2.29 -7.44
C LYS A 98 19.13 -0.84 -7.23
N ILE A 99 18.84 -0.48 -5.98
CA ILE A 99 18.42 0.86 -5.59
C ILE A 99 19.55 1.52 -4.82
N ASN A 100 19.87 2.75 -5.22
CA ASN A 100 20.85 3.62 -4.59
C ASN A 100 20.14 4.88 -4.07
N TRP A 101 20.28 5.16 -2.79
CA TRP A 101 19.75 6.36 -2.16
C TRP A 101 20.86 7.43 -2.13
N LYS A 102 20.59 8.56 -2.75
CA LYS A 102 21.55 9.66 -2.86
C LYS A 102 21.04 10.89 -2.15
N ILE A 103 21.79 11.39 -1.18
CA ILE A 103 21.46 12.65 -0.54
C ILE A 103 21.74 13.78 -1.53
N SER A 104 20.69 14.50 -1.93
CA SER A 104 20.75 15.59 -2.92
C SER A 104 20.98 16.94 -2.24
N SER A 105 20.36 17.17 -1.09
CA SER A 105 20.46 18.45 -0.38
C SER A 105 20.07 18.34 1.09
N TYR A 106 20.37 19.40 1.84
CA TYR A 106 20.06 19.53 3.24
C TYR A 106 19.25 20.82 3.46
N GLN A 107 18.28 20.77 4.38
CA GLN A 107 17.49 21.92 4.77
C GLN A 107 17.20 21.87 6.27
N HIS A 108 17.43 22.99 6.96
CA HIS A 108 17.02 23.12 8.34
C HIS A 108 15.51 23.39 8.45
N PHE A 109 14.93 22.96 9.56
CA PHE A 109 13.52 23.15 9.89
C PHE A 109 13.39 23.20 11.42
N SER A 110 12.38 23.90 11.94
CA SER A 110 12.11 23.91 13.38
C SER A 110 10.81 23.15 13.67
N PHE A 111 10.94 22.06 14.40
CA PHE A 111 9.79 21.28 14.84
C PHE A 111 9.30 21.74 16.21
N ARG A 112 8.02 21.63 16.46
CA ARG A 112 7.40 21.92 17.74
C ARG A 112 7.81 20.88 18.79
N ASN A 113 8.14 21.34 20.00
CA ASN A 113 8.58 20.49 21.10
C ASN A 113 7.43 20.01 22.00
N ASP A 114 6.23 20.55 21.83
CA ASP A 114 5.04 20.23 22.63
C ASP A 114 4.29 18.99 22.10
N ILE A 115 4.67 18.44 20.95
CA ILE A 115 4.10 17.20 20.40
C ILE A 115 5.06 16.04 20.71
N ASN A 116 4.60 15.12 21.54
CA ASN A 116 5.42 14.00 22.05
C ASN A 116 5.19 12.67 21.32
N ASN A 117 4.57 12.69 20.14
CA ASN A 117 4.27 11.50 19.34
C ASN A 117 4.65 11.73 17.88
N ILE A 118 5.46 10.82 17.31
CA ILE A 118 5.95 10.96 15.93
C ILE A 118 4.82 10.91 14.89
N SER A 119 3.75 10.16 15.16
CA SER A 119 2.60 10.08 14.24
C SER A 119 1.79 11.39 14.23
N GLU A 120 1.68 12.07 15.36
CA GLU A 120 1.04 13.37 15.45
C GLU A 120 1.90 14.43 14.75
N LEU A 121 3.23 14.43 15.00
CA LEU A 121 4.18 15.31 14.32
C LEU A 121 4.12 15.12 12.80
N HIS A 122 4.13 13.87 12.32
CA HIS A 122 4.04 13.56 10.91
C HIS A 122 2.73 14.07 10.30
N SER A 123 1.61 13.89 11.00
CA SER A 123 0.31 14.38 10.54
C SER A 123 0.27 15.90 10.50
N PHE A 124 0.83 16.55 11.53
CA PHE A 124 0.86 18.01 11.64
C PHE A 124 1.73 18.66 10.55
N TYR A 125 2.95 18.14 10.33
CA TYR A 125 3.89 18.74 9.38
C TYR A 125 3.84 18.16 7.96
N ARG A 126 3.00 17.18 7.69
CA ARG A 126 2.93 16.52 6.38
C ARG A 126 2.76 17.49 5.21
N LYS A 127 1.93 18.51 5.39
CA LYS A 127 1.68 19.53 4.35
C LYS A 127 2.92 20.40 4.12
N ASP A 128 3.55 20.87 5.20
CA ASP A 128 4.73 21.74 5.11
C ASP A 128 5.92 20.99 4.51
N LEU A 129 6.18 19.75 4.96
CA LEU A 129 7.23 18.90 4.42
C LEU A 129 6.99 18.57 2.94
N LYS A 130 5.73 18.36 2.55
CA LYS A 130 5.37 18.16 1.15
C LYS A 130 5.64 19.40 0.30
N ASN A 131 5.33 20.59 0.80
CA ASN A 131 5.63 21.85 0.14
C ASN A 131 7.15 22.07 0.00
N ILE A 132 7.93 21.75 1.04
CA ILE A 132 9.38 21.79 0.99
C ILE A 132 9.92 20.87 -0.10
N LEU A 133 9.45 19.62 -0.15
CA LEU A 133 9.89 18.64 -1.12
C LEU A 133 9.54 19.05 -2.55
N SER A 134 8.34 19.61 -2.79
CA SER A 134 7.89 20.03 -4.13
C SER A 134 8.76 21.11 -4.75
N ASN A 135 9.44 21.91 -3.93
CA ASN A 135 10.34 22.98 -4.38
C ASN A 135 11.80 22.53 -4.56
N LYS A 136 12.08 21.23 -4.45
CA LYS A 136 13.44 20.67 -4.54
C LYS A 136 13.52 19.59 -5.61
N ASP A 137 14.72 19.39 -6.13
CA ASP A 137 15.00 18.32 -7.10
C ASP A 137 15.28 16.97 -6.39
N SER A 138 14.38 16.58 -5.49
CA SER A 138 14.45 15.35 -4.71
C SER A 138 13.15 14.57 -4.83
N GLU A 139 13.22 13.26 -4.80
CA GLU A 139 12.05 12.37 -4.89
C GLU A 139 11.47 12.06 -3.52
N VAL A 140 12.31 12.01 -2.51
CA VAL A 140 11.97 11.62 -1.14
C VAL A 140 12.52 12.64 -0.16
N LEU A 141 11.77 12.89 0.91
CA LEU A 141 12.19 13.69 2.05
C LEU A 141 12.38 12.78 3.26
N LEU A 142 13.55 12.89 3.89
CA LEU A 142 13.87 12.25 5.16
C LEU A 142 14.13 13.31 6.21
N SER A 143 13.25 13.39 7.21
CA SER A 143 13.35 14.38 8.28
C SER A 143 13.80 13.79 9.61
N PHE A 144 14.57 14.56 10.39
CA PHE A 144 15.12 14.21 11.69
C PHE A 144 14.63 15.14 12.77
N ILE A 145 13.88 14.56 13.72
CA ILE A 145 13.37 15.25 14.90
C ILE A 145 14.44 15.23 15.99
N GLY A 146 14.70 16.38 16.58
CA GLY A 146 15.78 16.54 17.57
C GLY A 146 15.37 16.23 19.01
N HIS A 147 14.12 16.53 19.39
CA HIS A 147 13.61 16.27 20.73
C HIS A 147 13.08 14.83 20.89
N ASP A 148 12.85 14.45 22.13
CA ASP A 148 12.35 13.13 22.47
C ASP A 148 10.86 13.02 22.14
N VAL A 149 10.51 12.04 21.32
CA VAL A 149 9.13 11.70 21.02
C VAL A 149 8.93 10.18 21.09
N LYS A 150 7.70 9.78 21.33
CA LYS A 150 7.30 8.37 21.29
C LYS A 150 7.28 7.88 19.84
N GLY A 151 8.01 6.80 19.59
CA GLY A 151 8.23 6.22 18.24
C GLY A 151 9.60 6.59 17.70
N LEU A 152 10.17 5.74 16.84
CA LEU A 152 11.53 5.91 16.29
C LEU A 152 11.50 6.37 14.84
N GLY A 153 10.54 5.93 14.07
CA GLY A 153 10.37 6.29 12.68
C GLY A 153 8.90 6.22 12.26
N ILE A 154 8.59 6.89 11.18
CA ILE A 154 7.30 6.82 10.50
C ILE A 154 7.44 7.21 9.04
N ALA A 155 6.86 6.40 8.18
CA ALA A 155 6.56 6.73 6.79
C ALA A 155 5.15 6.29 6.42
N GLY A 156 4.49 7.05 5.58
CA GLY A 156 3.25 6.58 4.95
C GLY A 156 3.54 5.53 3.88
N THR A 157 2.75 4.49 3.81
CA THR A 157 2.84 3.51 2.71
C THR A 157 2.58 4.21 1.38
N PHE A 158 3.47 4.05 0.42
CA PHE A 158 3.49 4.77 -0.87
C PHE A 158 3.62 6.29 -0.73
N SER A 159 4.14 6.76 0.38
CA SER A 159 4.48 8.17 0.60
C SER A 159 5.86 8.49 0.01
N ASN A 160 6.24 9.73 0.08
CA ASN A 160 7.61 10.19 -0.21
C ASN A 160 8.19 11.01 0.95
N ILE A 161 7.59 10.90 2.14
CA ILE A 161 8.03 11.58 3.37
C ILE A 161 8.28 10.55 4.44
N VAL A 162 9.46 10.65 5.04
CA VAL A 162 9.92 9.85 6.17
C VAL A 162 10.30 10.78 7.31
N MET A 163 9.98 10.41 8.53
CA MET A 163 10.36 11.14 9.72
C MET A 163 11.02 10.18 10.73
N ILE A 164 12.17 10.54 11.25
CA ILE A 164 12.95 9.78 12.24
C ILE A 164 13.13 10.61 13.48
N SER A 165 12.96 10.00 14.64
CA SER A 165 13.19 10.62 15.95
C SER A 165 14.30 9.91 16.72
N ASN A 166 14.73 10.52 17.81
CA ASN A 166 15.71 9.93 18.75
C ASN A 166 17.03 9.50 18.08
N PHE A 167 17.34 10.01 16.89
CA PHE A 167 18.42 9.55 16.02
C PHE A 167 19.80 9.58 16.72
N LYS A 168 20.07 10.61 17.55
CA LYS A 168 21.34 10.72 18.30
C LYS A 168 21.54 9.63 19.36
N LYS A 169 20.46 9.02 19.83
CA LYS A 169 20.48 7.98 20.88
C LYS A 169 20.68 6.57 20.33
N LEU A 170 20.62 6.40 19.01
CA LEU A 170 20.73 5.12 18.34
C LEU A 170 22.17 4.87 17.89
N ASP A 171 22.62 3.62 18.03
CA ASP A 171 23.81 3.18 17.34
C ASP A 171 23.61 3.19 15.82
N ILE A 172 24.72 3.10 15.09
CA ILE A 172 24.69 3.23 13.63
C ILE A 172 23.91 2.08 12.95
N THR A 173 24.00 0.87 13.48
CA THR A 173 23.31 -0.29 12.90
C THR A 173 21.80 -0.12 13.07
N LYS A 174 21.36 0.18 14.29
CA LYS A 174 19.95 0.36 14.60
C LYS A 174 19.32 1.53 13.85
N SER A 175 20.03 2.67 13.79
CA SER A 175 19.55 3.83 13.03
C SER A 175 19.46 3.54 11.51
N SER A 176 20.41 2.78 10.96
CA SER A 176 20.37 2.36 9.56
C SER A 176 19.20 1.41 9.27
N ILE A 177 18.93 0.45 10.16
CA ILE A 177 17.79 -0.47 10.03
C ILE A 177 16.46 0.31 10.07
N ILE A 178 16.31 1.27 10.99
CA ILE A 178 15.10 2.08 11.08
C ILE A 178 14.89 2.89 9.80
N ILE A 179 15.91 3.56 9.30
CA ILE A 179 15.79 4.31 8.03
C ILE A 179 15.44 3.37 6.87
N ALA A 180 16.09 2.21 6.79
CA ALA A 180 15.80 1.21 5.74
C ALA A 180 14.36 0.70 5.86
N HIS A 181 13.85 0.45 7.06
CA HIS A 181 12.47 0.07 7.34
C HIS A 181 11.49 1.13 6.81
N GLU A 182 11.69 2.38 7.19
CA GLU A 182 10.82 3.48 6.73
C GLU A 182 10.90 3.67 5.20
N PHE A 183 12.06 3.49 4.60
CA PHE A 183 12.20 3.48 3.13
C PHE A 183 11.44 2.31 2.49
N GLY A 184 11.35 1.16 3.16
CA GLY A 184 10.52 0.05 2.73
C GLY A 184 9.05 0.43 2.57
N HIS A 185 8.51 1.22 3.51
CA HIS A 185 7.14 1.73 3.43
C HIS A 185 6.88 2.60 2.20
N LEU A 186 7.87 3.35 1.73
CA LEU A 186 7.73 4.18 0.52
C LEU A 186 7.39 3.32 -0.71
N PHE A 187 7.98 2.14 -0.82
CA PHE A 187 7.66 1.16 -1.85
C PHE A 187 6.40 0.34 -1.53
N GLY A 188 5.73 0.62 -0.44
CA GLY A 188 4.54 -0.12 -0.06
C GLY A 188 4.81 -1.39 0.74
N ALA A 189 6.04 -1.67 1.18
CA ALA A 189 6.29 -2.78 2.07
C ALA A 189 5.55 -2.56 3.39
N TRP A 190 4.89 -3.62 3.87
CA TRP A 190 4.04 -3.60 5.05
C TRP A 190 4.74 -4.30 6.21
N HIS A 191 4.31 -3.98 7.42
CA HIS A 191 4.81 -4.68 8.59
C HIS A 191 4.55 -6.18 8.49
N THR A 192 5.57 -6.98 8.78
CA THR A 192 5.48 -8.42 8.89
C THR A 192 5.55 -8.85 10.35
N GLN A 193 5.16 -10.09 10.62
CA GLN A 193 5.41 -10.78 11.90
C GLN A 193 6.50 -11.84 11.73
N ILE A 194 7.25 -11.78 10.64
CA ILE A 194 8.34 -12.70 10.34
C ILE A 194 9.56 -12.20 11.09
N ASP A 195 10.07 -13.02 11.99
CA ASP A 195 11.32 -12.76 12.68
C ASP A 195 12.44 -12.50 11.68
N HIS A 196 13.31 -11.56 11.99
CA HIS A 196 14.43 -11.12 11.17
C HIS A 196 14.08 -10.34 9.90
N ASP A 197 12.79 -10.15 9.51
CA ASP A 197 12.44 -9.24 8.42
C ASP A 197 12.71 -7.78 8.84
N PHE A 198 13.39 -7.02 7.99
CA PHE A 198 13.60 -5.58 8.26
C PHE A 198 12.28 -4.80 8.35
N MET A 199 11.16 -5.35 7.85
CA MET A 199 9.81 -4.82 8.00
C MET A 199 9.07 -5.38 9.23
N LEU A 200 9.78 -6.00 10.19
CA LEU A 200 9.16 -6.51 11.42
C LEU A 200 8.52 -5.39 12.22
N PHE A 201 7.26 -5.59 12.61
CA PHE A 201 6.55 -4.68 13.50
C PHE A 201 7.12 -4.73 14.92
N ARG A 202 7.44 -3.58 15.51
CA ARG A 202 8.00 -3.43 16.86
C ARG A 202 9.42 -3.96 17.04
N GLY A 203 10.31 -3.65 16.14
CA GLY A 203 11.71 -3.85 16.41
C GLY A 203 12.48 -4.52 15.30
N ALA A 204 12.40 -4.00 14.11
CA ALA A 204 13.33 -4.37 13.07
C ALA A 204 14.76 -4.27 13.62
N HIS A 205 15.49 -5.38 13.62
CA HIS A 205 16.84 -5.52 14.18
C HIS A 205 17.80 -6.23 13.23
N SER A 206 17.35 -6.46 12.00
CA SER A 206 18.16 -7.08 10.95
C SER A 206 17.92 -6.43 9.58
N PHE A 207 18.82 -6.69 8.64
CA PHE A 207 18.68 -6.34 7.23
C PHE A 207 18.19 -7.51 6.37
N GLU A 208 17.65 -8.57 6.97
CA GLU A 208 17.03 -9.65 6.23
C GLU A 208 15.68 -9.23 5.65
N THR A 209 15.28 -9.87 4.57
CA THR A 209 14.00 -9.59 3.91
C THR A 209 13.19 -10.86 3.68
N SER A 210 11.93 -10.84 4.09
CA SER A 210 10.96 -11.86 3.68
C SER A 210 10.72 -11.86 2.16
N LYS A 211 10.14 -12.95 1.67
CA LYS A 211 9.72 -13.02 0.25
C LYS A 211 8.69 -11.94 -0.08
N GLU A 212 7.86 -11.60 0.87
CA GLU A 212 6.78 -10.62 0.79
C GLU A 212 7.34 -9.20 0.64
N SER A 213 8.15 -8.77 1.59
CA SER A 213 8.80 -7.46 1.55
C SER A 213 9.64 -7.30 0.28
N ARG A 214 10.34 -8.36 -0.12
CA ARG A 214 11.12 -8.38 -1.36
C ARG A 214 10.24 -8.24 -2.60
N ALA A 215 9.12 -8.96 -2.65
CA ALA A 215 8.22 -8.94 -3.81
C ALA A 215 7.61 -7.56 -4.04
N ILE A 216 7.17 -6.88 -2.97
CA ILE A 216 6.54 -5.56 -3.11
C ILE A 216 7.55 -4.48 -3.50
N ILE A 217 8.76 -4.48 -2.88
CA ILE A 217 9.80 -3.51 -3.23
C ILE A 217 10.25 -3.68 -4.68
N LYS A 218 10.45 -4.93 -5.15
CA LYS A 218 10.76 -5.21 -6.56
C LYS A 218 9.67 -4.73 -7.50
N LEU A 219 8.40 -4.95 -7.17
CA LEU A 219 7.26 -4.50 -7.96
C LEU A 219 7.20 -2.98 -8.08
N MET A 220 7.52 -2.28 -6.99
CA MET A 220 7.42 -0.82 -6.87
C MET A 220 8.72 -0.08 -7.17
N ARG A 221 9.79 -0.81 -7.50
CA ARG A 221 11.14 -0.27 -7.63
C ARG A 221 11.23 0.96 -8.55
N ASN A 222 10.53 0.92 -9.67
CA ASN A 222 10.53 2.01 -10.67
C ASN A 222 9.41 3.03 -10.45
N TYR A 223 8.74 2.98 -9.28
CA TYR A 223 7.71 3.95 -8.95
C TYR A 223 8.29 5.36 -8.85
N ASN A 224 7.67 6.31 -9.54
CA ASN A 224 8.06 7.71 -9.49
C ASN A 224 7.35 8.42 -8.33
N PHE A 225 8.09 8.68 -7.26
CA PHE A 225 7.54 9.34 -6.06
C PHE A 225 7.10 10.80 -6.29
N ARG A 226 7.48 11.43 -7.42
CA ARG A 226 7.17 12.83 -7.72
C ARG A 226 5.88 13.00 -8.51
N SER A 227 5.67 12.18 -9.52
CA SER A 227 4.68 12.47 -10.59
C SER A 227 3.46 11.57 -10.55
N GLU A 228 3.53 10.42 -9.91
CA GLU A 228 2.45 9.44 -9.98
C GLU A 228 1.79 9.21 -8.63
N SER A 229 0.48 9.41 -8.59
CA SER A 229 -0.32 8.80 -7.55
C SER A 229 -0.56 7.34 -7.93
N ILE A 230 -0.13 6.39 -7.12
CA ILE A 230 -0.44 4.97 -7.32
C ILE A 230 -1.95 4.73 -7.47
N ILE A 231 -2.78 5.62 -6.91
CA ILE A 231 -4.25 5.57 -6.97
C ILE A 231 -4.73 5.70 -8.42
N GLU A 232 -4.03 6.48 -9.24
CA GLU A 232 -4.37 6.75 -10.64
C GLU A 232 -3.88 5.63 -11.57
N ASN A 233 -2.85 4.89 -11.16
CA ASN A 233 -2.35 3.75 -11.91
C ASN A 233 -3.06 2.44 -11.53
N GLU A 234 -4.21 2.18 -12.14
CA GLU A 234 -5.05 1.03 -11.81
C GLU A 234 -4.35 -0.31 -12.05
N LYS A 235 -3.53 -0.43 -13.09
CA LYS A 235 -2.76 -1.65 -13.39
C LYS A 235 -1.76 -1.95 -12.27
N LEU A 236 -1.03 -0.93 -11.82
CA LEU A 236 -0.08 -1.06 -10.72
C LEU A 236 -0.81 -1.37 -9.40
N LEU A 237 -1.90 -0.65 -9.12
CA LEU A 237 -2.71 -0.86 -7.93
C LEU A 237 -3.24 -2.31 -7.83
N LYS A 238 -3.72 -2.87 -8.94
CA LYS A 238 -4.15 -4.28 -9.00
C LYS A 238 -2.99 -5.25 -8.75
N ARG A 239 -1.80 -4.99 -9.29
CA ARG A 239 -0.61 -5.83 -9.05
C ARG A 239 -0.18 -5.79 -7.59
N VAL A 240 -0.08 -4.61 -7.01
CA VAL A 240 0.22 -4.39 -5.59
C VAL A 240 -0.79 -5.12 -4.70
N SER A 241 -2.08 -4.97 -4.97
CA SER A 241 -3.14 -5.63 -4.21
C SER A 241 -3.02 -7.17 -4.26
N ARG A 242 -2.56 -7.76 -5.39
CA ARG A 242 -2.35 -9.22 -5.50
C ARG A 242 -1.22 -9.70 -4.59
N VAL A 243 -0.14 -8.94 -4.47
CA VAL A 243 0.94 -9.27 -3.52
C VAL A 243 0.37 -9.29 -2.10
N TYR A 244 -0.36 -8.26 -1.71
CA TYR A 244 -0.96 -8.19 -0.38
C TYR A 244 -2.01 -9.28 -0.10
N LYS A 245 -2.81 -9.70 -1.08
CA LYS A 245 -3.76 -10.81 -0.90
C LYS A 245 -3.09 -12.12 -0.53
N ARG A 246 -1.88 -12.37 -1.06
CA ARG A 246 -1.14 -13.61 -0.81
C ARG A 246 -0.45 -13.63 0.56
N HIS A 247 -0.05 -12.47 1.05
CA HIS A 247 0.92 -12.33 2.13
C HIS A 247 0.39 -11.53 3.32
N HIS A 248 -0.89 -11.19 3.28
CA HIS A 248 -1.52 -10.36 4.30
C HIS A 248 -1.87 -11.20 5.54
N ALA A 249 -1.43 -10.77 6.71
CA ALA A 249 -1.87 -11.35 7.96
C ALA A 249 -3.37 -11.09 8.15
N ARG A 250 -4.13 -12.09 8.58
CA ARG A 250 -5.61 -12.07 8.65
C ARG A 250 -6.23 -10.87 9.38
N LYS A 251 -5.45 -10.14 10.16
CA LYS A 251 -5.91 -9.01 11.01
C LYS A 251 -5.49 -7.64 10.49
N GLU A 252 -4.69 -7.56 9.43
CA GLU A 252 -4.19 -6.29 8.93
C GLU A 252 -5.01 -5.77 7.76
N ILE A 253 -5.15 -4.46 7.69
CA ILE A 253 -5.89 -3.79 6.63
C ILE A 253 -5.03 -3.75 5.39
N ASN A 254 -5.58 -4.16 4.25
CA ASN A 254 -4.88 -4.07 2.97
C ASN A 254 -4.40 -2.62 2.74
N PRO A 255 -3.08 -2.38 2.55
CA PRO A 255 -2.53 -1.04 2.38
C PRO A 255 -3.12 -0.26 1.22
N VAL A 256 -3.54 -0.95 0.15
CA VAL A 256 -4.25 -0.32 -0.97
C VAL A 256 -5.61 0.23 -0.50
N SER A 257 -6.35 -0.56 0.30
CA SER A 257 -7.62 -0.10 0.89
C SER A 257 -7.41 1.10 1.82
N ARG A 258 -6.35 1.09 2.63
CA ARG A 258 -6.01 2.21 3.51
C ARG A 258 -5.72 3.47 2.70
N LEU A 259 -4.85 3.38 1.69
CA LEU A 259 -4.50 4.50 0.82
C LEU A 259 -5.72 5.11 0.13
N LEU A 260 -6.61 4.27 -0.40
CA LEU A 260 -7.85 4.72 -1.04
C LEU A 260 -8.79 5.38 -0.03
N THR A 261 -8.88 4.84 1.19
CA THR A 261 -9.72 5.44 2.24
C THR A 261 -9.20 6.79 2.68
N ASP A 262 -7.88 6.94 2.84
CA ASP A 262 -7.27 8.22 3.22
C ASP A 262 -7.49 9.27 2.11
N LYS A 263 -7.37 8.88 0.83
CA LYS A 263 -7.70 9.77 -0.30
C LYS A 263 -9.17 10.15 -0.34
N ALA A 264 -10.06 9.20 -0.07
CA ALA A 264 -11.49 9.48 -0.01
C ALA A 264 -11.84 10.42 1.15
N ASN A 265 -11.14 10.33 2.28
CA ASN A 265 -11.31 11.25 3.39
C ASN A 265 -10.92 12.70 2.99
N GLU A 266 -9.80 12.87 2.27
CA GLU A 266 -9.42 14.19 1.72
C GLU A 266 -10.52 14.76 0.82
N LEU A 267 -11.12 13.93 -0.03
CA LEU A 267 -12.22 14.33 -0.91
C LEU A 267 -13.51 14.68 -0.13
N TYR A 268 -13.80 13.91 0.92
CA TYR A 268 -14.93 14.16 1.81
C TYR A 268 -14.80 15.51 2.51
N GLU A 269 -13.65 15.79 3.12
CA GLU A 269 -13.35 17.07 3.77
C GLU A 269 -13.46 18.26 2.78
N ASN A 270 -13.11 18.03 1.52
CA ASN A 270 -13.26 19.00 0.42
C ASN A 270 -14.68 19.01 -0.19
N LYS A 271 -15.65 18.34 0.45
CA LYS A 271 -17.06 18.25 0.02
C LYS A 271 -17.27 17.62 -1.37
N ASN A 272 -16.29 16.92 -1.91
CA ASN A 272 -16.42 16.17 -3.16
C ASN A 272 -16.95 14.75 -2.88
N TYR A 273 -18.20 14.69 -2.42
CA TYR A 273 -18.81 13.46 -1.91
C TYR A 273 -19.00 12.39 -2.99
N THR A 274 -19.32 12.79 -4.22
CA THR A 274 -19.48 11.85 -5.34
C THR A 274 -18.19 11.07 -5.57
N LYS A 275 -17.08 11.79 -5.76
CA LYS A 275 -15.77 11.17 -5.99
C LYS A 275 -15.28 10.41 -4.74
N ALA A 276 -15.56 10.91 -3.55
CA ALA A 276 -15.26 10.20 -2.30
C ALA A 276 -15.96 8.85 -2.25
N SER A 277 -17.27 8.78 -2.60
CA SER A 277 -18.03 7.52 -2.60
C SER A 277 -17.48 6.50 -3.59
N GLU A 278 -17.06 6.93 -4.79
CA GLU A 278 -16.43 6.06 -5.81
C GLU A 278 -15.14 5.46 -5.30
N ILE A 279 -14.25 6.27 -4.71
CA ILE A 279 -12.98 5.82 -4.15
C ILE A 279 -13.21 4.87 -2.96
N LEU A 280 -14.21 5.14 -2.11
CA LEU A 280 -14.55 4.26 -0.98
C LEU A 280 -15.08 2.90 -1.44
N LYS A 281 -15.94 2.86 -2.46
CA LYS A 281 -16.38 1.60 -3.08
C LYS A 281 -15.19 0.81 -3.63
N LYS A 282 -14.26 1.50 -4.30
CA LYS A 282 -13.01 0.90 -4.78
C LYS A 282 -12.16 0.37 -3.62
N SER A 283 -12.04 1.11 -2.52
CA SER A 283 -11.36 0.66 -1.29
C SER A 283 -11.97 -0.63 -0.74
N ILE A 284 -13.30 -0.68 -0.63
CA ILE A 284 -14.05 -1.84 -0.14
C ILE A 284 -13.84 -3.06 -1.03
N SER A 285 -13.68 -2.90 -2.35
CA SER A 285 -13.41 -4.00 -3.26
C SER A 285 -12.04 -4.66 -3.01
N TYR A 286 -11.08 -3.93 -2.47
CA TYR A 286 -9.77 -4.46 -2.05
C TYR A 286 -9.80 -5.07 -0.65
N TYR A 287 -10.50 -4.45 0.29
CA TYR A 287 -10.67 -4.96 1.65
C TYR A 287 -11.97 -4.50 2.28
N GLY A 288 -13.01 -5.32 2.16
CA GLY A 288 -14.38 -5.00 2.57
C GLY A 288 -14.66 -5.04 4.08
N LYS A 289 -13.71 -5.50 4.91
CA LYS A 289 -13.90 -5.73 6.36
C LYS A 289 -13.32 -4.61 7.24
N TRP A 290 -13.05 -3.44 6.70
CA TRP A 290 -12.55 -2.32 7.49
C TRP A 290 -13.67 -1.35 7.85
N GLY A 291 -14.08 -1.36 9.12
CA GLY A 291 -15.19 -0.54 9.62
C GLY A 291 -15.01 0.96 9.39
N LYS A 292 -13.75 1.48 9.48
CA LYS A 292 -13.48 2.90 9.21
C LYS A 292 -13.86 3.32 7.79
N THR A 293 -13.54 2.50 6.77
CA THR A 293 -13.91 2.80 5.37
C THR A 293 -15.42 2.84 5.20
N ARG A 294 -16.11 1.89 5.81
CA ARG A 294 -17.58 1.82 5.74
C ARG A 294 -18.25 2.96 6.48
N MET A 295 -17.72 3.35 7.64
CA MET A 295 -18.22 4.53 8.37
C MET A 295 -18.09 5.80 7.54
N LEU A 296 -16.95 5.99 6.87
CA LEU A 296 -16.75 7.14 5.98
C LEU A 296 -17.68 7.07 4.77
N LEU A 297 -17.95 5.88 4.23
CA LEU A 297 -18.92 5.71 3.13
C LEU A 297 -20.34 6.01 3.58
N ALA A 298 -20.73 5.57 4.79
CA ALA A 298 -22.03 5.92 5.39
C ALA A 298 -22.21 7.44 5.49
N LYS A 299 -21.22 8.14 6.05
CA LYS A 299 -21.22 9.60 6.12
C LYS A 299 -21.30 10.25 4.74
N THR A 300 -20.54 9.71 3.78
CA THR A 300 -20.55 10.20 2.40
C THR A 300 -21.91 10.03 1.73
N TYR A 301 -22.57 8.89 1.94
CA TYR A 301 -23.92 8.67 1.43
C TYR A 301 -24.94 9.59 2.08
N TYR A 302 -24.80 9.90 3.37
CA TYR A 302 -25.66 10.89 4.03
C TYR A 302 -25.60 12.26 3.34
N GLU A 303 -24.39 12.74 3.05
CA GLU A 303 -24.18 14.03 2.36
C GLU A 303 -24.65 14.00 0.88
N LEU A 304 -24.80 12.81 0.30
CA LEU A 304 -25.38 12.58 -1.03
C LEU A 304 -26.90 12.31 -0.97
N GLU A 305 -27.54 12.48 0.18
CA GLU A 305 -28.97 12.24 0.42
C GLU A 305 -29.42 10.77 0.16
N LYS A 306 -28.46 9.82 0.18
CA LYS A 306 -28.68 8.39 0.04
C LYS A 306 -28.82 7.73 1.41
N TYR A 307 -29.91 8.02 2.09
CA TYR A 307 -30.06 7.70 3.52
C TYR A 307 -30.15 6.19 3.79
N ASN A 308 -30.79 5.43 2.92
CA ASN A 308 -30.88 3.98 3.05
C ASN A 308 -29.51 3.32 2.91
N GLU A 309 -28.74 3.70 1.90
CA GLU A 309 -27.36 3.21 1.71
C GLU A 309 -26.45 3.67 2.86
N SER A 310 -26.67 4.88 3.38
CA SER A 310 -25.98 5.40 4.55
C SER A 310 -26.20 4.50 5.76
N PHE A 311 -27.45 4.11 6.05
CA PHE A 311 -27.78 3.22 7.16
C PHE A 311 -27.17 1.82 6.98
N ILE A 312 -27.24 1.26 5.78
CA ILE A 312 -26.65 -0.05 5.48
C ILE A 312 -25.13 -0.05 5.73
N GLU A 313 -24.43 0.98 5.27
CA GLU A 313 -22.96 1.05 5.47
C GLU A 313 -22.60 1.41 6.91
N LEU A 314 -23.41 2.17 7.64
CA LEU A 314 -23.26 2.40 9.08
C LEU A 314 -23.35 1.08 9.86
N THR A 315 -24.38 0.28 9.61
CA THR A 315 -24.56 -1.03 10.26
C THR A 315 -23.37 -1.96 9.96
N ARG A 316 -22.93 -2.01 8.71
CA ARG A 316 -21.74 -2.76 8.31
C ARG A 316 -20.48 -2.24 8.96
N ALA A 317 -20.34 -0.93 9.14
CA ALA A 317 -19.18 -0.33 9.79
C ALA A 317 -19.05 -0.82 11.24
N VAL A 318 -20.14 -0.78 12.00
CA VAL A 318 -20.18 -1.26 13.39
C VAL A 318 -19.93 -2.77 13.45
N PHE A 319 -20.53 -3.56 12.56
CA PHE A 319 -20.29 -5.00 12.46
C PHE A 319 -18.81 -5.35 12.21
N PHE A 320 -18.10 -4.54 11.41
CA PHE A 320 -16.65 -4.70 11.16
C PHE A 320 -15.77 -3.91 12.15
N GLY A 321 -16.30 -3.60 13.34
CA GLY A 321 -15.53 -3.09 14.47
C GLY A 321 -15.23 -1.59 14.44
N ALA A 322 -15.97 -0.79 13.66
CA ALA A 322 -15.95 0.66 13.86
C ALA A 322 -16.59 1.00 15.21
N LYS A 323 -16.02 1.97 15.90
CA LYS A 323 -16.71 2.54 17.07
C LYS A 323 -18.01 3.20 16.62
N PRO A 324 -19.13 2.99 17.32
CA PRO A 324 -20.38 3.68 17.04
C PRO A 324 -20.19 5.21 17.07
N ASP A 325 -20.69 5.88 16.05
CA ASP A 325 -20.72 7.34 16.01
C ASP A 325 -22.12 7.81 16.37
N LEU A 326 -22.38 7.91 17.66
CA LEU A 326 -23.70 8.25 18.20
C LEU A 326 -24.25 9.61 17.70
N ILE A 327 -23.37 10.54 17.36
CA ILE A 327 -23.78 11.85 16.81
C ILE A 327 -24.31 11.64 15.40
N PHE A 328 -23.58 10.87 14.58
CA PHE A 328 -23.97 10.57 13.22
C PHE A 328 -25.24 9.69 13.18
N GLU A 329 -25.33 8.69 14.03
CA GLU A 329 -26.53 7.85 14.18
C GLU A 329 -27.78 8.66 14.49
N LYS A 330 -27.70 9.58 15.47
CA LYS A 330 -28.80 10.50 15.80
C LYS A 330 -29.17 11.39 14.62
N LYS A 331 -28.18 11.92 13.91
CA LYS A 331 -28.38 12.77 12.72
C LYS A 331 -29.12 12.01 11.62
N LEU A 332 -28.70 10.78 11.33
CA LEU A 332 -29.32 9.93 10.32
C LEU A 332 -30.74 9.51 10.70
N ASN A 333 -30.98 9.11 11.97
CA ASN A 333 -32.31 8.77 12.47
C ASN A 333 -33.29 9.98 12.40
N ALA A 334 -32.82 11.17 12.81
CA ALA A 334 -33.64 12.40 12.68
C ALA A 334 -34.06 12.65 11.23
N LYS A 335 -33.20 12.35 10.27
CA LYS A 335 -33.54 12.49 8.84
C LYS A 335 -34.59 11.49 8.40
N PHE A 336 -34.56 10.24 8.85
CA PHE A 336 -35.64 9.28 8.58
C PHE A 336 -36.99 9.73 9.18
N ILE A 337 -37.01 10.27 10.40
CA ILE A 337 -38.21 10.82 11.02
C ILE A 337 -38.78 12.00 10.21
N GLU A 338 -37.89 12.86 9.69
CA GLU A 338 -38.29 13.96 8.82
C GLU A 338 -38.94 13.46 7.52
N LEU A 339 -38.33 12.48 6.86
CA LEU A 339 -38.82 11.87 5.64
C LEU A 339 -40.20 11.19 5.85
N GLN A 340 -40.37 10.48 6.96
CA GLN A 340 -41.68 9.86 7.31
C GLN A 340 -42.82 10.86 7.50
N LYS A 341 -42.54 12.11 7.88
CA LYS A 341 -43.57 13.17 7.95
C LYS A 341 -44.08 13.58 6.57
N VAL A 342 -43.22 13.43 5.55
CA VAL A 342 -43.55 13.78 4.16
C VAL A 342 -44.14 12.57 3.43
N ASP A 343 -43.58 11.39 3.68
CA ASP A 343 -44.02 10.12 3.11
C ASP A 343 -44.05 9.03 4.20
N PRO A 344 -45.24 8.72 4.74
CA PRO A 344 -45.40 7.74 5.82
C PRO A 344 -44.99 6.30 5.45
N ASP A 345 -44.88 5.98 4.16
CA ASP A 345 -44.47 4.65 3.69
C ASP A 345 -42.97 4.44 3.78
N ILE A 346 -42.19 5.47 4.07
CA ILE A 346 -40.76 5.36 4.32
C ILE A 346 -40.54 4.63 5.65
N ILE A 347 -39.89 3.47 5.56
CA ILE A 347 -39.48 2.67 6.75
C ILE A 347 -38.27 3.31 7.41
N ASN A 348 -38.41 3.67 8.69
CA ASN A 348 -37.25 4.08 9.49
C ASN A 348 -36.53 2.82 10.03
N PRO A 349 -35.33 2.50 9.51
CA PRO A 349 -34.63 1.26 9.86
C PRO A 349 -34.10 1.22 11.30
N PHE A 350 -34.09 2.34 12.02
CA PHE A 350 -33.74 2.38 13.44
C PHE A 350 -34.84 1.85 14.37
N PHE A 351 -36.07 1.72 13.87
CA PHE A 351 -37.24 1.26 14.63
C PHE A 351 -37.88 0.00 14.03
N SER A 352 -37.38 -0.54 12.92
CA SER A 352 -37.80 -1.83 12.41
C SER A 352 -37.11 -2.93 13.26
N ASN A 353 -37.91 -3.56 14.14
CA ASN A 353 -37.53 -4.76 14.87
C ASN A 353 -37.43 -5.96 13.95
#